data_04a2f85091163b2c7a7ae70add49972e
#
_entry.id   04a2f85091163b2c7a7ae70add49972e
#
_cell.length_a   1.000
_cell.length_b   1.000
_cell.length_c   1.000
_cell.angle_alpha   90.00
_cell.angle_beta   90.00
_cell.angle_gamma   90.00
#
_symmetry.space_group_name_H-M   'P 1'
#
loop_
_entity.id
_entity.type
_entity.pdbx_description
1 polymer ?
#
loop_
_entity_poly.entity_id
_entity_poly.type
_entity_poly.pdbx_seq_one_letter_code
_entity_poly.pdbx_strand_id
1 'polypeptide(L)'
;MKNLDILIMINSGVNNITNYDLSAANAYKVMKFRNILVKKYEEIQEKERQILNDAGIDDPQAFDDRYKTLNETENRTDEQNAELADLNSKYNAXIKARTDMLNTDVELEGVKTISFEDWHALRKENRPKDEKAADPLNNYVESILENVLWKAPEE
;
A
#
# COMPACT_ATOMS: atom_id res chain seq x y z
N MET A 1 -8.58 -9.00 2.39
CA MET A 1 -7.36 -8.19 2.22
C MET A 1 -7.49 -6.90 3.01
N LYS A 2 -6.40 -6.24 3.25
CA LYS A 2 -6.36 -5.01 4.06
C LYS A 2 -5.94 -3.83 3.21
N ASN A 3 -6.23 -2.62 3.70
CA ASN A 3 -5.73 -1.42 3.03
C ASN A 3 -4.22 -1.46 2.82
N LEU A 4 -3.47 -2.02 3.76
CA LEU A 4 -2.02 -2.19 3.61
C LEU A 4 -1.68 -3.01 2.37
N ASP A 5 -2.46 -4.05 2.08
CA ASP A 5 -2.23 -4.89 0.90
C ASP A 5 -2.41 -4.07 -0.39
N ILE A 6 -3.36 -3.13 -0.41
CA ILE A 6 -3.53 -2.24 -1.56
C ILE A 6 -2.25 -1.42 -1.80
N LEU A 7 -1.69 -0.84 -0.73
CA LEU A 7 -0.44 -0.07 -0.85
C LEU A 7 0.70 -0.95 -1.36
N ILE A 8 0.81 -2.16 -0.84
CA ILE A 8 1.87 -3.08 -1.25
C ILE A 8 1.74 -3.44 -2.72
N MET A 9 0.52 -3.74 -3.18
CA MET A 9 0.31 -4.09 -4.58
C MET A 9 0.60 -2.93 -5.53
N ILE A 10 0.20 -1.72 -5.16
CA ILE A 10 0.46 -0.53 -5.99
C ILE A 10 1.97 -0.27 -6.07
N ASN A 11 2.69 -0.43 -4.97
CA ASN A 11 4.11 -0.07 -4.90
C ASN A 11 5.05 -1.20 -5.34
N SER A 12 4.60 -2.45 -5.32
CA SER A 12 5.50 -3.60 -5.42
C SER A 12 5.17 -4.55 -6.55
N GLY A 13 4.38 -4.16 -7.53
CA GLY A 13 4.35 -5.08 -8.63
C GLY A 13 3.13 -5.21 -9.50
N VAL A 14 2.01 -4.56 -9.18
CA VAL A 14 0.84 -4.72 -10.05
C VAL A 14 1.12 -4.20 -11.46
N ASN A 15 1.95 -3.15 -11.58
CA ASN A 15 2.32 -2.63 -12.90
C ASN A 15 3.17 -3.64 -13.69
N ASN A 16 3.85 -4.54 -13.01
CA ASN A 16 4.63 -5.57 -13.70
C ASN A 16 3.75 -6.58 -14.42
N ILE A 17 2.54 -6.82 -13.90
CA ILE A 17 1.60 -7.71 -14.58
C ILE A 17 1.14 -7.08 -15.89
N THR A 18 1.00 -5.76 -15.94
CA THR A 18 0.60 -5.09 -17.18
C THR A 18 1.67 -5.19 -18.25
N ASN A 19 2.92 -5.49 -17.87
CA ASN A 19 4.01 -5.68 -18.83
C ASN A 19 4.10 -7.11 -19.36
N TYR A 20 3.31 -8.02 -18.81
CA TYR A 20 3.26 -9.40 -19.31
C TYR A 20 2.64 -9.44 -20.71
N ASP A 21 3.05 -10.45 -21.49
CA ASP A 21 2.45 -10.68 -22.81
C ASP A 21 1.10 -11.37 -22.61
N LEU A 22 0.05 -10.58 -22.53
CA LEU A 22 -1.29 -11.04 -22.16
C LEU A 22 -2.16 -11.22 -23.40
N SER A 23 -3.04 -12.22 -23.38
CA SER A 23 -4.15 -12.27 -24.33
C SER A 23 -5.02 -11.01 -24.16
N ALA A 24 -5.80 -10.67 -25.19
CA ALA A 24 -6.67 -9.50 -25.09
C ALA A 24 -7.63 -9.61 -23.90
N ALA A 25 -8.19 -10.80 -23.66
CA ALA A 25 -9.12 -11.01 -22.56
C ALA A 25 -8.43 -10.81 -21.20
N ASN A 26 -7.24 -11.37 -21.04
CA ASN A 26 -6.51 -11.24 -19.77
C ASN A 26 -5.96 -9.82 -19.57
N ALA A 27 -5.55 -9.15 -20.65
CA ALA A 27 -5.12 -7.76 -20.59
C ALA A 27 -6.25 -6.87 -20.08
N TYR A 28 -7.47 -7.10 -20.55
CA TYR A 28 -8.64 -6.35 -20.08
C TYR A 28 -8.87 -6.57 -18.57
N LYS A 29 -8.78 -7.83 -18.13
CA LYS A 29 -8.98 -8.16 -16.71
C LYS A 29 -7.92 -7.49 -15.83
N VAL A 30 -6.68 -7.51 -16.24
CA VAL A 30 -5.58 -6.89 -15.48
C VAL A 30 -5.75 -5.37 -15.45
N MET A 31 -6.12 -4.76 -16.57
CA MET A 31 -6.37 -3.32 -16.62
C MET A 31 -7.50 -2.92 -15.68
N LYS A 32 -8.60 -3.67 -15.67
CA LYS A 32 -9.71 -3.37 -14.75
C LYS A 32 -9.28 -3.52 -13.31
N PHE A 33 -8.52 -4.56 -13.00
CA PHE A 33 -8.00 -4.78 -11.66
C PHE A 33 -7.12 -3.61 -11.22
N ARG A 34 -6.20 -3.19 -12.08
CA ARG A 34 -5.32 -2.05 -11.78
C ARG A 34 -6.14 -0.79 -11.50
N ASN A 35 -7.16 -0.54 -12.32
CA ASN A 35 -7.98 0.65 -12.13
C ASN A 35 -8.72 0.62 -10.80
N ILE A 36 -9.21 -0.55 -10.39
CA ILE A 36 -9.86 -0.72 -9.08
C ILE A 36 -8.86 -0.43 -7.96
N LEU A 37 -7.63 -0.94 -8.07
CA LEU A 37 -6.59 -0.70 -7.08
C LEU A 37 -6.21 0.78 -6.99
N VAL A 38 -6.09 1.45 -8.13
CA VAL A 38 -5.74 2.88 -8.16
C VAL A 38 -6.82 3.69 -7.45
N LYS A 39 -8.07 3.39 -7.70
CA LYS A 39 -9.16 4.10 -7.04
C LYS A 39 -9.13 3.88 -5.52
N LYS A 40 -8.90 2.66 -5.08
CA LYS A 40 -8.76 2.36 -3.65
C LYS A 40 -7.55 3.08 -3.05
N TYR A 41 -6.46 3.14 -3.78
CA TYR A 41 -5.26 3.85 -3.34
C TYR A 41 -5.55 5.34 -3.11
N GLU A 42 -6.30 5.95 -4.01
CA GLU A 42 -6.70 7.36 -3.86
C GLU A 42 -7.56 7.55 -2.61
N GLU A 43 -8.45 6.61 -2.32
CA GLU A 43 -9.26 6.66 -1.10
C GLU A 43 -8.39 6.56 0.16
N ILE A 44 -7.37 5.70 0.13
CA ILE A 44 -6.43 5.56 1.24
C ILE A 44 -5.65 6.86 1.44
N GLN A 45 -5.18 7.48 0.37
CA GLN A 45 -4.46 8.75 0.45
C GLN A 45 -5.32 9.84 1.09
N GLU A 46 -6.60 9.90 0.73
CA GLU A 46 -7.52 10.86 1.33
C GLU A 46 -7.74 10.58 2.82
N LYS A 47 -7.85 9.30 3.18
CA LYS A 47 -7.96 8.94 4.60
C LYS A 47 -6.70 9.32 5.37
N GLU A 48 -5.52 9.13 4.79
CA GLU A 48 -4.28 9.54 5.43
C GLU A 48 -4.24 11.04 5.67
N ARG A 49 -4.70 11.82 4.69
CA ARG A 49 -4.77 13.26 4.85
C ARG A 49 -5.70 13.65 6.00
N GLN A 50 -6.87 13.00 6.07
CA GLN A 50 -7.82 13.26 7.15
C GLN A 50 -7.25 12.87 8.52
N ILE A 51 -6.52 11.77 8.59
CA ILE A 51 -5.88 11.31 9.82
C ILE A 51 -4.88 12.37 10.32
N LEU A 52 -4.07 12.92 9.41
CA LEU A 52 -3.13 13.97 9.76
C LEU A 52 -3.86 15.21 10.29
N ASN A 53 -4.92 15.64 9.59
CA ASN A 53 -5.69 16.80 10.03
C ASN A 53 -6.33 16.57 11.40
N ASP A 54 -6.90 15.38 11.61
CA ASP A 54 -7.56 15.06 12.88
C ASP A 54 -6.57 14.99 14.03
N ALA A 55 -5.33 14.61 13.75
CA ALA A 55 -4.27 14.60 14.75
C ALA A 55 -3.66 15.98 15.00
N GLY A 56 -4.08 16.99 14.25
CA GLY A 56 -3.56 18.35 14.40
C GLY A 56 -2.29 18.61 13.64
N ILE A 57 -1.99 17.79 12.61
CA ILE A 57 -0.79 17.95 11.80
C ILE A 57 -1.22 18.41 10.40
N ASP A 58 -1.42 19.73 10.27
CA ASP A 58 -1.90 20.29 9.02
C ASP A 58 -0.80 20.41 7.97
N ASP A 59 0.44 20.58 8.41
CA ASP A 59 1.61 20.69 7.53
C ASP A 59 2.67 19.71 8.02
N PRO A 60 2.73 18.51 7.43
CA PRO A 60 3.66 17.48 7.89
C PRO A 60 5.13 17.92 7.85
N GLN A 61 5.53 18.70 6.85
CA GLN A 61 6.92 19.15 6.76
C GLN A 61 7.25 20.12 7.89
N ALA A 62 6.37 21.08 8.14
CA ALA A 62 6.58 22.02 9.24
C ALA A 62 6.59 21.31 10.59
N PHE A 63 5.72 20.30 10.75
CA PHE A 63 5.69 19.48 11.96
C PHE A 63 7.03 18.76 12.16
N ASP A 64 7.53 18.10 11.12
CA ASP A 64 8.80 17.36 11.20
C ASP A 64 9.96 18.29 11.51
N ASP A 65 10.00 19.47 10.87
CA ASP A 65 11.06 20.45 11.09
C ASP A 65 11.04 20.93 12.52
N ARG A 66 9.87 21.23 13.06
CA ARG A 66 9.75 21.71 14.43
C ARG A 66 10.12 20.62 15.44
N TYR A 67 9.66 19.40 15.21
CA TYR A 67 9.99 18.25 16.06
C TYR A 67 11.51 18.05 16.12
N LYS A 68 12.15 18.08 14.96
CA LYS A 68 13.60 17.92 14.87
C LYS A 68 14.33 19.04 15.61
N THR A 69 13.91 20.28 15.43
CA THR A 69 14.52 21.43 16.08
C THR A 69 14.44 21.28 17.60
N LEU A 70 13.28 20.93 18.12
CA LEU A 70 13.10 20.76 19.56
C LEU A 70 13.92 19.60 20.12
N ASN A 71 13.96 18.47 19.40
CA ASN A 71 14.75 17.33 19.83
C ASN A 71 16.25 17.63 19.90
N GLU A 72 16.74 18.50 19.00
CA GLU A 72 18.16 18.86 18.95
C GLU A 72 18.51 20.01 19.87
N THR A 73 17.53 20.68 20.47
CA THR A 73 17.77 21.80 21.37
C THR A 73 18.22 21.27 22.75
N GLU A 74 19.38 21.73 23.16
CA GLU A 74 19.90 21.43 24.52
C GLU A 74 19.30 22.41 25.51
N ASN A 75 19.09 21.95 26.76
CA ASN A 75 18.60 22.81 27.85
C ASN A 75 17.29 23.49 27.51
N ARG A 76 16.32 22.69 27.01
CA ARG A 76 15.02 23.21 26.63
C ARG A 76 14.34 23.90 27.80
N THR A 77 13.62 24.98 27.49
CA THR A 77 12.76 25.65 28.47
C THR A 77 11.55 24.77 28.78
N ASP A 78 10.83 25.10 29.85
CA ASP A 78 9.58 24.42 30.19
C ASP A 78 8.57 24.53 29.05
N GLU A 79 8.51 25.69 28.39
CA GLU A 79 7.62 25.88 27.24
C GLU A 79 8.00 24.99 26.07
N GLN A 80 9.29 24.85 25.80
CA GLN A 80 9.79 23.98 24.72
C GLN A 80 9.51 22.51 25.05
N ASN A 81 9.69 22.10 26.31
CA ASN A 81 9.36 20.74 26.72
C ASN A 81 7.87 20.45 26.58
N ALA A 82 7.01 21.43 26.92
CA ALA A 82 5.58 21.26 26.76
C ALA A 82 5.19 21.15 25.28
N GLU A 83 5.83 21.95 24.43
CA GLU A 83 5.58 21.88 22.99
C GLU A 83 6.00 20.50 22.43
N LEU A 84 7.17 20.01 22.85
CA LEU A 84 7.66 18.71 22.40
C LEU A 84 6.69 17.59 22.83
N ALA A 85 6.19 17.67 24.07
CA ALA A 85 5.19 16.70 24.56
C ALA A 85 3.92 16.74 23.70
N ASP A 86 3.47 17.95 23.31
CA ASP A 86 2.30 18.10 22.45
C ASP A 86 2.54 17.48 21.08
N LEU A 87 3.73 17.72 20.48
CA LEU A 87 4.05 17.14 19.19
C LEU A 87 4.13 15.61 19.27
N ASN A 88 4.70 15.07 20.36
CA ASN A 88 4.74 13.62 20.57
C ASN A 88 3.32 13.05 20.65
N SER A 89 2.42 13.72 21.33
CA SER A 89 1.04 13.27 21.45
C SER A 89 0.35 13.24 20.09
N LYS A 90 0.55 14.28 19.29
CA LYS A 90 0.00 14.35 17.93
C LYS A 90 0.56 13.24 17.04
N TYR A 91 1.87 13.03 17.13
CA TYR A 91 2.54 12.00 16.33
C TYR A 91 2.01 10.61 16.69
N ASN A 92 1.87 10.33 17.99
CA ASN A 92 1.37 9.03 18.44
C ASN A 92 -0.06 8.80 17.99
N ALA A 93 -0.88 9.83 17.98
CA ALA A 93 -2.23 9.74 17.45
C ALA A 93 -2.24 9.42 15.95
N UNK A 94 -1.36 9.82 15.25
CA UNK A 94 -1.32 9.57 14.00
C UNK A 94 -1.01 8.25 13.70
N ILE A 95 0.05 7.93 14.32
CA ILE A 95 0.52 6.56 14.12
C ILE A 95 -0.59 5.55 14.43
N LYS A 96 -1.26 5.71 15.53
CA LYS A 96 -2.33 4.78 15.91
C LYS A 96 -3.45 4.77 14.86
N ALA A 97 -3.92 5.94 14.47
CA ALA A 97 -5.02 6.02 13.50
C ALA A 97 -4.60 5.46 12.14
N ARG A 98 -3.37 5.74 11.70
CA ARG A 98 -2.86 5.21 10.44
C ARG A 98 -2.75 3.69 10.49
N THR A 99 -2.21 3.16 11.58
CA THR A 99 -2.09 1.71 11.76
C THR A 99 -3.46 1.03 11.71
N ASP A 100 -4.44 1.61 12.40
CA ASP A 100 -5.80 1.07 12.40
C ASP A 100 -6.40 1.10 11.00
N MET A 101 -6.21 2.20 10.28
CA MET A 101 -6.74 2.37 8.92
C MET A 101 -6.10 1.35 7.97
N LEU A 102 -4.77 1.17 8.05
CA LEU A 102 -4.07 0.23 7.17
C LEU A 102 -4.45 -1.22 7.46
N ASN A 103 -4.84 -1.53 8.69
CA ASN A 103 -5.25 -2.88 9.07
C ASN A 103 -6.74 -3.15 8.84
N THR A 104 -7.49 -2.17 8.35
CA THR A 104 -8.91 -2.34 8.06
C THR A 104 -9.08 -3.26 6.85
N ASP A 105 -9.97 -4.24 6.97
CA ASP A 105 -10.30 -5.15 5.89
C ASP A 105 -11.10 -4.43 4.80
N VAL A 106 -10.77 -4.74 3.56
CA VAL A 106 -11.47 -4.19 2.40
C VAL A 106 -11.81 -5.30 1.43
N GLU A 107 -12.88 -5.10 0.67
CA GLU A 107 -13.25 -5.98 -0.43
C GLU A 107 -13.16 -5.19 -1.72
N LEU A 108 -12.62 -5.84 -2.76
CA LEU A 108 -12.56 -5.26 -4.09
C LEU A 108 -13.76 -5.77 -4.89
N GLU A 109 -14.62 -4.86 -5.29
CA GLU A 109 -15.79 -5.20 -6.10
C GLU A 109 -15.47 -5.05 -7.58
N GLY A 110 -16.05 -5.93 -8.39
CA GLY A 110 -15.95 -5.82 -9.84
C GLY A 110 -14.68 -6.39 -10.46
N VAL A 111 -13.87 -7.10 -9.67
CA VAL A 111 -12.67 -7.75 -10.22
C VAL A 111 -13.09 -8.91 -11.12
N LYS A 112 -12.52 -8.95 -12.32
CA LYS A 112 -12.66 -10.08 -13.25
C LYS A 112 -11.46 -10.98 -13.06
N THR A 113 -11.69 -12.20 -12.60
CA THR A 113 -10.59 -13.11 -12.25
C THR A 113 -10.02 -13.80 -13.48
N ILE A 114 -8.73 -14.11 -13.38
CA ILE A 114 -8.01 -14.91 -14.36
C ILE A 114 -8.07 -16.37 -13.89
N SER A 115 -8.25 -17.32 -14.81
CA SER A 115 -8.27 -18.73 -14.42
C SER A 115 -6.90 -19.14 -13.86
N PHE A 116 -6.91 -20.15 -12.97
CA PHE A 116 -5.67 -20.68 -12.42
C PHE A 116 -4.70 -21.10 -13.53
N GLU A 117 -5.22 -21.79 -14.54
CA GLU A 117 -4.40 -22.29 -15.64
C GLU A 117 -3.73 -21.14 -16.39
N ASP A 118 -4.51 -20.10 -16.71
CA ASP A 118 -3.95 -18.93 -17.41
C ASP A 118 -2.93 -18.21 -16.53
N TRP A 119 -3.24 -18.03 -15.25
CA TRP A 119 -2.31 -17.36 -14.33
C TRP A 119 -1.00 -18.14 -14.21
N HIS A 120 -1.10 -19.46 -14.05
CA HIS A 120 0.10 -20.30 -13.92
C HIS A 120 0.97 -20.22 -15.17
N ALA A 121 0.34 -20.27 -16.35
CA ALA A 121 1.08 -20.15 -17.61
C ALA A 121 1.76 -18.79 -17.74
N LEU A 122 1.06 -17.71 -17.38
CA LEU A 122 1.62 -16.36 -17.43
C LEU A 122 2.82 -16.24 -16.47
N ARG A 123 2.70 -16.78 -15.27
CA ARG A 123 3.80 -16.72 -14.30
C ARG A 123 5.01 -17.48 -14.79
N LYS A 124 4.80 -18.66 -15.30
CA LYS A 124 5.91 -19.49 -15.83
C LYS A 124 6.64 -18.76 -16.96
N GLU A 125 5.89 -18.18 -17.88
CA GLU A 125 6.46 -17.48 -19.03
C GLU A 125 7.21 -16.21 -18.65
N ASN A 126 6.77 -15.52 -17.60
CA ASN A 126 7.26 -14.20 -17.25
C ASN A 126 8.19 -14.19 -16.02
N ARG A 127 8.50 -15.34 -15.45
CA ARG A 127 9.49 -15.40 -14.36
C ARG A 127 10.88 -15.08 -14.88
N PRO A 128 11.71 -14.43 -14.07
CA PRO A 128 13.09 -14.17 -14.49
C PRO A 128 13.82 -15.45 -14.82
N LYS A 129 14.52 -15.47 -15.95
CA LYS A 129 15.32 -16.63 -16.38
C LYS A 129 16.66 -16.67 -15.65
N ASP A 130 17.12 -15.53 -15.14
CA ASP A 130 18.36 -15.42 -14.37
C ASP A 130 18.01 -15.59 -12.89
N GLU A 131 18.54 -16.60 -12.25
CA GLU A 131 18.27 -16.88 -10.83
C GLU A 131 18.68 -15.74 -9.92
N LYS A 132 19.62 -14.89 -10.37
CA LYS A 132 20.07 -13.74 -9.58
C LYS A 132 19.18 -12.54 -9.74
N ALA A 133 18.30 -12.51 -10.74
CA ALA A 133 17.40 -11.40 -10.95
C ALA A 133 16.24 -11.47 -9.96
N ALA A 134 15.88 -10.34 -9.36
CA ALA A 134 14.72 -10.29 -8.47
C ALA A 134 13.43 -10.49 -9.26
N ASP A 135 12.54 -11.33 -8.73
CA ASP A 135 11.23 -11.52 -9.32
C ASP A 135 10.36 -10.29 -8.96
N PRO A 136 9.85 -9.57 -9.96
CA PRO A 136 9.01 -8.40 -9.66
C PRO A 136 7.69 -8.77 -8.98
N LEU A 137 7.27 -10.04 -9.07
CA LEU A 137 6.12 -10.51 -8.30
C LEU A 137 6.64 -11.49 -7.25
N ASN A 138 6.98 -10.97 -6.09
CA ASN A 138 7.49 -11.81 -5.02
C ASN A 138 6.36 -12.65 -4.42
N ASN A 139 6.75 -13.59 -3.57
CA ASN A 139 5.80 -14.54 -2.99
C ASN A 139 4.69 -13.86 -2.19
N TYR A 140 5.00 -12.78 -1.51
CA TYR A 140 4.00 -12.08 -0.72
C TYR A 140 2.94 -11.43 -1.61
N VAL A 141 3.38 -10.73 -2.67
CA VAL A 141 2.46 -10.12 -3.62
C VAL A 141 1.59 -11.18 -4.27
N GLU A 142 2.20 -12.29 -4.67
CA GLU A 142 1.45 -13.38 -5.30
C GLU A 142 0.43 -13.99 -4.35
N SER A 143 0.75 -14.08 -3.06
CA SER A 143 -0.20 -14.58 -2.07
C SER A 143 -1.40 -13.64 -1.90
N ILE A 144 -1.17 -12.33 -2.03
CA ILE A 144 -2.27 -11.36 -1.99
C ILE A 144 -3.16 -11.52 -3.23
N LEU A 145 -2.55 -11.75 -4.41
CA LEU A 145 -3.31 -11.88 -5.65
C LEU A 145 -4.18 -13.14 -5.67
N GLU A 146 -3.77 -14.19 -4.96
CA GLU A 146 -4.58 -15.40 -4.84
C GLU A 146 -5.91 -15.06 -4.18
N ASN A 147 -7.01 -15.54 -4.77
CA ASN A 147 -8.38 -15.28 -4.33
C ASN A 147 -8.85 -13.84 -4.60
N VAL A 148 -8.02 -13.00 -5.20
CA VAL A 148 -8.40 -11.65 -5.60
C VAL A 148 -8.39 -11.54 -7.13
N LEU A 149 -7.25 -11.84 -7.77
CA LEU A 149 -7.14 -11.81 -9.23
C LEU A 149 -7.25 -13.19 -9.85
N TRP A 150 -6.87 -14.23 -9.14
CA TRP A 150 -6.98 -15.61 -9.61
C TRP A 150 -7.28 -16.50 -8.42
N LYS A 151 -7.83 -17.70 -8.68
CA LYS A 151 -8.16 -18.66 -7.61
C LYS A 151 -7.47 -19.97 -7.87
N ALA A 152 -6.87 -20.54 -6.80
CA ALA A 152 -6.31 -21.88 -6.87
C ALA A 152 -7.43 -22.90 -7.06
N PRO A 153 -7.14 -24.05 -7.72
CA PRO A 153 -8.16 -25.09 -7.86
C PRO A 153 -8.55 -25.63 -6.49
N GLU A 154 -9.82 -26.00 -6.36
CA GLU A 154 -10.31 -26.68 -5.15
C GLU A 154 -9.75 -28.09 -5.12
N GLU A 155 -9.30 -28.52 -3.94
CA GLU A 155 -8.81 -29.89 -3.74
C GLU A 155 -9.92 -30.89 -3.57
#